data_73383313be5860b391ba06f9801b41c8
#
_entry.id   73383313be5860b391ba06f9801b41c8
#
_cell.length_a   1.000
_cell.length_b   1.000
_cell.length_c   1.000
_cell.angle_alpha   90.00
_cell.angle_beta   90.00
_cell.angle_gamma   90.00
#
_symmetry.space_group_name_H-M   'P 1'
#
loop_
_entity.id
_entity.type
_entity.pdbx_description
1 polymer ?
#
loop_
_entity_poly.entity_id
_entity_poly.type
_entity_poly.pdbx_seq_one_letter_code
_entity_poly.pdbx_strand_id
1 'polypeptide(L)'
;MQRMSCRGTRGATGLPGRKMKRVFILLLAIAFVHTLERGRDYEKNKVCTELRNLGKDDFRSLSMVLYSRKFPSSTFGQVRELVKEVVSLTEECCAEEADPDCYDTRTSALSAKSCESDSPFPVHPGTSECCDEEGLERKLCMAALKHPPQEFPTYVEPTNDELCHAFRHDPKEFADQFIYDYSVNYGQAPLLLLVSYVKSYLSMVGSCCTSSNPNACFLKERLQVKHLSLLTTISNRICSQHVAYGKEKSRLSHLIKLAQKAPTADLEDVLPLAEDVTKVLTNCCESTSEDCMAKELPEHVVKLCQNLSTKNSKFEDCCQEKTPMDIFVCTYFMPAAQPLTLPPVELPTNTDVCDKANTNVREKYIFELSRRTHIPEVFLSKVLESTLKALDECCHSPDSTACFKDKGPLMKKELSSFIKKGQEICADYSENTFTEYKKK
;
A
#
# COMPACT_ATOMS: atom_id res chain seq x y z
N MET A 1 57.76 -5.50 -27.66
CA MET A 1 57.70 -4.34 -28.57
C MET A 1 56.20 -4.11 -28.79
N GLN A 2 55.60 -3.08 -28.52
CA GLN A 2 55.75 -1.70 -28.23
C GLN A 2 54.51 -1.23 -27.44
N ARG A 3 54.74 -0.46 -26.38
CA ARG A 3 53.74 0.34 -25.69
C ARG A 3 53.23 1.42 -26.64
N MET A 4 51.93 1.73 -26.58
CA MET A 4 51.50 3.11 -26.82
C MET A 4 50.33 3.51 -25.91
N SER A 5 50.60 4.46 -25.09
CA SER A 5 49.78 5.31 -24.25
C SER A 5 49.06 6.34 -25.15
N CYS A 6 47.79 6.64 -24.86
CA CYS A 6 47.20 7.92 -25.22
C CYS A 6 46.32 8.45 -24.10
N ARG A 7 46.69 9.59 -23.60
CA ARG A 7 45.96 10.54 -22.72
C ARG A 7 44.73 11.11 -23.49
N GLY A 8 43.58 11.22 -22.90
CA GLY A 8 42.99 12.33 -22.22
C GLY A 8 42.46 13.45 -23.08
N THR A 9 41.16 13.68 -23.04
CA THR A 9 40.63 15.06 -23.05
C THR A 9 39.32 15.09 -22.27
N ARG A 10 39.27 16.05 -21.32
CA ARG A 10 38.09 16.45 -20.54
C ARG A 10 37.13 17.23 -21.46
N GLY A 11 35.87 16.92 -21.36
CA GLY A 11 34.79 17.75 -21.87
C GLY A 11 33.66 17.75 -20.82
N ALA A 12 33.73 18.72 -19.93
CA ALA A 12 32.65 19.02 -18.98
C ALA A 12 31.60 19.88 -19.69
N THR A 13 30.41 19.33 -19.91
CA THR A 13 29.22 20.14 -20.09
C THR A 13 28.23 19.77 -18.99
N GLY A 14 28.24 20.59 -17.93
CA GLY A 14 27.30 20.54 -16.85
C GLY A 14 25.91 20.99 -17.33
N LEU A 15 24.97 20.09 -17.32
CA LEU A 15 23.54 20.42 -17.29
C LEU A 15 23.16 20.73 -15.84
N PRO A 16 22.37 21.81 -15.59
CA PRO A 16 21.99 22.17 -14.24
C PRO A 16 21.07 21.08 -13.68
N GLY A 17 21.60 20.31 -12.73
CA GLY A 17 20.83 19.35 -11.96
C GLY A 17 19.65 20.07 -11.29
N ARG A 18 18.45 19.79 -11.74
CA ARG A 18 17.22 20.02 -10.97
C ARG A 18 17.43 19.33 -9.62
N LYS A 19 17.62 20.13 -8.58
CA LYS A 19 17.58 19.64 -7.19
C LYS A 19 16.18 19.09 -6.96
N MET A 20 16.00 17.79 -7.18
CA MET A 20 14.84 17.07 -6.69
C MET A 20 14.85 17.23 -5.18
N LYS A 21 13.94 18.04 -4.66
CA LYS A 21 13.67 18.11 -3.23
C LYS A 21 13.14 16.76 -2.82
N ARG A 22 14.01 15.87 -2.37
CA ARG A 22 13.63 14.62 -1.71
C ARG A 22 13.08 15.02 -0.35
N VAL A 23 11.77 15.04 -0.22
CA VAL A 23 11.09 15.18 1.06
C VAL A 23 11.40 13.92 1.86
N PHE A 24 12.23 14.06 2.87
CA PHE A 24 12.62 12.96 3.75
C PHE A 24 11.76 13.05 5.01
N ILE A 25 10.78 12.19 5.09
CA ILE A 25 9.89 12.10 6.22
C ILE A 25 10.53 11.24 7.29
N LEU A 26 10.77 11.80 8.44
CA LEU A 26 11.25 11.09 9.59
C LEU A 26 10.69 11.64 10.90
N LEU A 27 9.69 10.98 11.37
CA LEU A 27 9.40 10.94 12.78
C LEU A 27 9.22 9.48 13.18
N LEU A 28 10.23 8.93 13.85
CA LEU A 28 10.24 7.60 14.51
C LEU A 28 9.86 6.38 13.65
N ALA A 29 9.62 6.48 12.36
CA ALA A 29 9.09 5.36 11.59
C ALA A 29 9.89 4.92 10.37
N ILE A 30 10.91 5.64 9.89
CA ILE A 30 11.47 5.37 8.55
C ILE A 30 13.01 5.39 8.47
N ALA A 31 13.71 4.91 9.43
CA ALA A 31 15.17 4.94 9.34
C ALA A 31 15.84 3.57 9.46
N PHE A 32 15.27 2.50 8.96
CA PHE A 32 15.61 1.22 9.57
C PHE A 32 16.40 0.20 8.80
N VAL A 33 16.97 0.46 7.65
CA VAL A 33 17.89 -0.52 7.04
C VAL A 33 19.34 -0.04 6.99
N HIS A 34 19.61 1.25 7.17
CA HIS A 34 20.96 1.81 7.02
C HIS A 34 21.43 2.77 8.14
N THR A 35 20.83 2.77 9.32
CA THR A 35 21.08 3.80 10.34
C THR A 35 22.01 3.42 11.47
N LEU A 36 22.47 2.20 11.57
CA LEU A 36 23.45 1.79 12.59
C LEU A 36 24.80 2.54 12.52
N GLU A 37 25.11 3.15 11.37
CA GLU A 37 26.35 3.92 11.17
C GLU A 37 26.16 5.45 11.18
N ARG A 38 24.92 5.94 11.33
CA ARG A 38 24.65 7.39 11.30
C ARG A 38 24.40 7.91 12.71
N GLY A 39 25.31 8.76 13.21
CA GLY A 39 25.27 9.29 14.57
C GLY A 39 24.00 10.08 14.92
N ARG A 40 23.83 10.40 16.22
CA ARG A 40 22.70 11.12 16.84
C ARG A 40 22.30 12.41 16.10
N ASP A 41 23.27 13.12 15.55
CA ASP A 41 23.04 14.37 14.81
C ASP A 41 22.25 14.19 13.53
N TYR A 42 22.26 12.99 12.93
CA TYR A 42 21.54 12.75 11.69
C TYR A 42 20.00 12.83 11.87
N GLU A 43 19.48 12.22 12.92
CA GLU A 43 18.02 12.24 13.20
C GLU A 43 17.56 13.67 13.52
N LYS A 44 18.28 14.36 14.42
CA LYS A 44 18.02 15.76 14.77
C LYS A 44 18.04 16.64 13.52
N ASN A 45 19.11 16.58 12.73
CA ASN A 45 19.24 17.43 11.54
C ASN A 45 18.14 17.18 10.50
N LYS A 46 17.71 15.94 10.37
CA LYS A 46 16.63 15.58 9.45
C LYS A 46 15.29 16.12 9.90
N VAL A 47 14.91 15.92 11.15
CA VAL A 47 13.65 16.40 11.73
C VAL A 47 13.62 17.94 11.74
N CYS A 48 14.72 18.58 12.12
CA CYS A 48 14.80 20.04 12.12
C CYS A 48 14.78 20.63 10.70
N THR A 49 15.33 19.92 9.72
CA THR A 49 15.22 20.32 8.32
C THR A 49 13.78 20.22 7.82
N GLU A 50 13.07 19.16 8.22
CA GLU A 50 11.66 18.97 7.87
C GLU A 50 10.78 20.06 8.51
N LEU A 51 10.97 20.35 9.81
CA LEU A 51 10.25 21.46 10.46
C LEU A 51 10.49 22.81 9.77
N ARG A 52 11.73 23.09 9.37
CA ARG A 52 12.05 24.35 8.64
C ARG A 52 11.45 24.42 7.25
N ASN A 53 11.37 23.26 6.55
CA ASN A 53 10.84 23.20 5.19
C ASN A 53 9.31 23.29 5.14
N LEU A 54 8.62 22.70 6.08
CA LEU A 54 7.17 22.64 6.16
C LEU A 54 6.58 23.82 6.96
N GLY A 55 7.29 24.30 7.96
CA GLY A 55 6.73 25.16 8.99
C GLY A 55 5.95 24.36 10.04
N LYS A 56 5.57 25.01 11.13
CA LYS A 56 4.95 24.37 12.30
C LYS A 56 3.64 23.65 12.01
N ASP A 57 2.72 24.31 11.29
CA ASP A 57 1.38 23.78 11.08
C ASP A 57 1.38 22.56 10.14
N ASP A 58 2.14 22.62 9.06
CA ASP A 58 2.30 21.50 8.13
C ASP A 58 3.08 20.34 8.79
N PHE A 59 4.08 20.64 9.59
CA PHE A 59 4.82 19.62 10.36
C PHE A 59 3.91 18.93 11.38
N ARG A 60 3.05 19.69 12.06
CA ARG A 60 2.04 19.14 12.96
C ARG A 60 1.04 18.25 12.23
N SER A 61 0.53 18.69 11.10
CA SER A 61 -0.40 17.91 10.27
C SER A 61 0.22 16.61 9.78
N LEU A 62 1.48 16.66 9.31
CA LEU A 62 2.25 15.48 8.93
C LEU A 62 2.44 14.50 10.11
N SER A 63 2.77 15.04 11.28
CA SER A 63 2.92 14.24 12.52
C SER A 63 1.60 13.56 12.90
N MET A 64 0.47 14.28 12.77
CA MET A 64 -0.86 13.71 13.00
C MET A 64 -1.15 12.55 12.04
N VAL A 65 -0.89 12.69 10.74
CA VAL A 65 -1.03 11.59 9.77
C VAL A 65 -0.17 10.39 10.16
N LEU A 66 1.11 10.62 10.48
CA LEU A 66 2.06 9.56 10.81
C LEU A 66 1.65 8.75 12.03
N TYR A 67 1.30 9.43 13.12
CA TYR A 67 0.96 8.74 14.37
C TYR A 67 -0.44 8.13 14.34
N SER A 68 -1.39 8.72 13.64
CA SER A 68 -2.70 8.10 13.41
C SER A 68 -2.59 6.80 12.62
N ARG A 69 -1.75 6.76 11.59
CA ARG A 69 -1.44 5.53 10.82
C ARG A 69 -0.76 4.47 11.67
N LYS A 70 0.15 4.90 12.56
CA LYS A 70 0.94 4.00 13.41
C LYS A 70 0.12 3.39 14.53
N PHE A 71 -0.84 4.13 15.06
CA PHE A 71 -1.65 3.75 16.22
C PHE A 71 -3.16 3.75 15.92
N PRO A 72 -3.64 2.92 14.97
CA PRO A 72 -5.03 2.99 14.52
C PRO A 72 -6.05 2.55 15.59
N SER A 73 -5.62 1.87 16.65
CA SER A 73 -6.48 1.45 17.77
C SER A 73 -6.54 2.48 18.90
N SER A 74 -5.78 3.57 18.82
CA SER A 74 -5.73 4.61 19.84
C SER A 74 -6.81 5.67 19.63
N THR A 75 -7.16 6.40 20.66
CA THR A 75 -8.11 7.50 20.56
C THR A 75 -7.48 8.75 19.93
N PHE A 76 -8.30 9.62 19.37
CA PHE A 76 -7.86 10.93 18.88
C PHE A 76 -7.11 11.73 19.95
N GLY A 77 -7.63 11.74 21.21
CA GLY A 77 -6.98 12.45 22.30
C GLY A 77 -5.55 11.97 22.57
N GLN A 78 -5.33 10.66 22.57
CA GLN A 78 -4.00 10.06 22.77
C GLN A 78 -3.02 10.45 21.64
N VAL A 79 -3.45 10.34 20.39
CA VAL A 79 -2.61 10.71 19.24
C VAL A 79 -2.31 12.20 19.25
N ARG A 80 -3.31 13.05 19.55
CA ARG A 80 -3.16 14.50 19.63
C ARG A 80 -2.15 14.90 20.73
N GLU A 81 -2.19 14.26 21.89
CA GLU A 81 -1.26 14.56 22.97
C GLU A 81 0.18 14.16 22.61
N LEU A 82 0.38 12.99 21.97
CA LEU A 82 1.69 12.60 21.45
C LEU A 82 2.21 13.60 20.42
N VAL A 83 1.38 13.99 19.45
CA VAL A 83 1.75 14.97 18.41
C VAL A 83 2.14 16.31 19.01
N LYS A 84 1.40 16.78 20.03
CA LYS A 84 1.70 18.03 20.72
C LYS A 84 3.08 17.99 21.39
N GLU A 85 3.41 16.90 22.08
CA GLU A 85 4.73 16.71 22.70
C GLU A 85 5.85 16.63 21.64
N VAL A 86 5.63 15.90 20.55
CA VAL A 86 6.61 15.79 19.45
C VAL A 86 6.86 17.13 18.78
N VAL A 87 5.83 17.92 18.50
CA VAL A 87 5.97 19.25 17.91
C VAL A 87 6.71 20.18 18.87
N SER A 88 6.32 20.19 20.15
CA SER A 88 6.94 21.03 21.18
C SER A 88 8.43 20.73 21.34
N LEU A 89 8.79 19.45 21.50
CA LEU A 89 10.21 19.06 21.64
C LEU A 89 11.02 19.38 20.37
N THR A 90 10.40 19.23 19.20
CA THR A 90 11.09 19.53 17.94
C THR A 90 11.37 21.03 17.79
N GLU A 91 10.38 21.87 18.08
CA GLU A 91 10.57 23.33 18.08
C GLU A 91 11.67 23.77 19.06
N GLU A 92 11.64 23.24 20.28
CA GLU A 92 12.60 23.55 21.32
C GLU A 92 14.02 23.12 20.95
N CYS A 93 14.19 21.85 20.49
CA CYS A 93 15.50 21.29 20.22
C CYS A 93 16.07 21.67 18.85
N CYS A 94 15.25 22.24 17.95
CA CYS A 94 15.70 22.74 16.65
C CYS A 94 15.98 24.26 16.65
N ALA A 95 15.82 24.95 17.78
CA ALA A 95 16.23 26.35 17.94
C ALA A 95 17.76 26.49 17.81
N GLU A 96 18.23 27.66 17.35
CA GLU A 96 19.67 27.90 17.08
C GLU A 96 20.52 27.76 18.35
N GLU A 97 19.99 28.14 19.52
CA GLU A 97 20.69 28.09 20.80
C GLU A 97 20.38 26.83 21.63
N ALA A 98 19.69 25.82 21.03
CA ALA A 98 19.33 24.61 21.72
C ALA A 98 20.55 23.75 22.09
N ASP A 99 20.49 23.14 23.28
CA ASP A 99 21.48 22.17 23.71
C ASP A 99 21.70 21.09 22.65
N PRO A 100 22.94 20.74 22.28
CA PRO A 100 23.22 19.69 21.32
C PRO A 100 22.52 18.36 21.62
N ASP A 101 22.43 17.98 22.90
CA ASP A 101 21.83 16.74 23.37
C ASP A 101 20.29 16.84 23.60
N CYS A 102 19.69 18.03 23.42
CA CYS A 102 18.27 18.26 23.66
C CYS A 102 17.38 17.24 22.97
N TYR A 103 17.59 17.04 21.66
CA TYR A 103 16.73 16.14 20.87
C TYR A 103 16.81 14.69 21.34
N ASP A 104 18.02 14.18 21.61
CA ASP A 104 18.20 12.81 22.09
C ASP A 104 17.63 12.60 23.48
N THR A 105 17.88 13.55 24.39
CA THR A 105 17.35 13.53 25.76
C THR A 105 15.83 13.57 25.79
N ARG A 106 15.21 14.52 25.05
CA ARG A 106 13.76 14.70 25.02
C ARG A 106 13.03 13.53 24.33
N THR A 107 13.58 13.00 23.24
CA THR A 107 12.99 11.83 22.57
C THR A 107 13.14 10.56 23.41
N SER A 108 14.22 10.40 24.16
CA SER A 108 14.39 9.30 25.10
C SER A 108 13.41 9.38 26.27
N ALA A 109 13.19 10.59 26.83
CA ALA A 109 12.19 10.83 27.87
C ALA A 109 10.76 10.56 27.34
N LEU A 110 10.45 10.99 26.10
CA LEU A 110 9.17 10.73 25.46
C LEU A 110 8.92 9.21 25.28
N SER A 111 9.93 8.46 24.84
CA SER A 111 9.83 7.01 24.71
C SER A 111 9.66 6.31 26.07
N ALA A 112 10.32 6.79 27.12
CA ALA A 112 10.14 6.28 28.48
C ALA A 112 8.71 6.52 29.00
N LYS A 113 8.21 7.74 28.82
CA LYS A 113 6.83 8.11 29.19
C LYS A 113 5.77 7.27 28.45
N SER A 114 6.06 6.80 27.23
CA SER A 114 5.17 5.89 26.50
C SER A 114 5.07 4.49 27.13
N CYS A 115 6.00 4.15 28.04
CA CYS A 115 6.03 2.86 28.76
C CYS A 115 5.37 2.93 30.15
N GLU A 116 4.98 4.11 30.61
CA GLU A 116 4.29 4.26 31.89
C GLU A 116 2.87 3.70 31.82
N SER A 117 2.41 3.08 32.90
CA SER A 117 1.08 2.43 32.96
C SER A 117 -0.08 3.40 32.79
N ASP A 118 0.12 4.67 33.15
CA ASP A 118 -0.84 5.77 33.05
C ASP A 118 -0.49 6.76 31.93
N SER A 119 0.32 6.33 30.97
CA SER A 119 0.73 7.14 29.83
C SER A 119 -0.47 7.69 29.06
N PRO A 120 -0.52 9.01 28.77
CA PRO A 120 -1.56 9.60 27.94
C PRO A 120 -1.36 9.31 26.44
N PHE A 121 -0.29 8.60 26.07
CA PHE A 121 0.09 8.35 24.70
C PHE A 121 -0.54 7.08 24.12
N PRO A 122 -0.55 6.96 22.78
CA PRO A 122 -1.01 5.75 22.12
C PRO A 122 -0.20 4.51 22.52
N VAL A 123 -0.90 3.38 22.66
CA VAL A 123 -0.27 2.09 22.94
C VAL A 123 -0.42 1.16 21.75
N HIS A 124 0.67 0.55 21.32
CA HIS A 124 0.69 -0.53 20.32
C HIS A 124 0.81 -1.89 21.04
N PRO A 125 0.22 -3.00 20.54
CA PRO A 125 0.34 -4.31 21.17
C PRO A 125 1.78 -4.77 21.44
N GLY A 126 2.76 -4.36 20.60
CA GLY A 126 4.18 -4.65 20.80
C GLY A 126 4.95 -3.63 21.65
N THR A 127 4.29 -2.64 22.23
CA THR A 127 4.97 -1.61 23.05
C THR A 127 5.63 -2.21 24.29
N SER A 128 5.01 -3.22 24.91
CA SER A 128 5.54 -3.87 26.11
C SER A 128 6.95 -4.46 25.87
N GLU A 129 7.17 -5.11 24.74
CA GLU A 129 8.48 -5.67 24.38
C GLU A 129 9.52 -4.58 24.20
N CYS A 130 9.15 -3.43 23.62
CA CYS A 130 10.03 -2.29 23.47
C CYS A 130 10.37 -1.60 24.79
N CYS A 131 9.49 -1.72 25.80
CA CYS A 131 9.71 -1.11 27.11
C CYS A 131 10.74 -1.84 27.97
N ASP A 132 11.08 -3.08 27.62
CA ASP A 132 12.20 -3.83 28.22
C ASP A 132 13.57 -3.28 27.78
N GLU A 133 13.60 -2.50 26.70
CA GLU A 133 14.80 -1.86 26.18
C GLU A 133 15.00 -0.45 26.76
N GLU A 134 16.19 0.13 26.62
CA GLU A 134 16.50 1.48 27.09
C GLU A 134 17.06 2.39 25.97
N GLY A 135 16.95 3.69 26.17
CA GLY A 135 17.59 4.70 25.33
C GLY A 135 17.30 4.55 23.84
N LEU A 136 18.34 4.40 23.03
CA LEU A 136 18.25 4.28 21.58
C LEU A 136 17.51 2.99 21.15
N GLU A 137 17.79 1.86 21.78
CA GLU A 137 17.19 0.56 21.44
C GLU A 137 15.67 0.59 21.61
N ARG A 138 15.18 1.19 22.70
CA ARG A 138 13.75 1.42 22.90
C ARG A 138 13.15 2.26 21.78
N LYS A 139 13.78 3.37 21.39
CA LYS A 139 13.32 4.23 20.31
C LYS A 139 13.26 3.47 18.98
N LEU A 140 14.29 2.69 18.69
CA LEU A 140 14.36 1.87 17.48
C LEU A 140 13.27 0.80 17.46
N CYS A 141 13.09 0.09 18.57
CA CYS A 141 12.03 -0.89 18.72
C CYS A 141 10.66 -0.26 18.47
N MET A 142 10.33 0.83 19.17
CA MET A 142 9.03 1.53 18.99
C MET A 142 8.83 2.01 17.56
N ALA A 143 9.88 2.49 16.90
CA ALA A 143 9.80 2.91 15.52
C ALA A 143 9.49 1.75 14.56
N ALA A 144 10.02 0.56 14.83
CA ALA A 144 9.83 -0.63 14.01
C ALA A 144 8.43 -1.27 14.17
N LEU A 145 7.65 -0.90 15.20
CA LEU A 145 6.30 -1.43 15.41
C LEU A 145 5.41 -1.18 14.20
N LYS A 146 4.81 -2.25 13.70
CA LYS A 146 3.84 -2.22 12.60
C LYS A 146 2.53 -2.84 13.09
N HIS A 147 1.41 -2.23 12.73
CA HIS A 147 0.09 -2.83 12.98
C HIS A 147 -0.37 -3.67 11.78
N PRO A 148 -1.31 -4.61 11.97
CA PRO A 148 -1.89 -5.39 10.88
C PRO A 148 -2.52 -4.48 9.82
N PRO A 149 -2.35 -4.78 8.52
CA PRO A 149 -2.95 -4.00 7.45
C PRO A 149 -4.48 -4.06 7.51
N GLN A 150 -5.12 -2.92 7.27
CA GLN A 150 -6.57 -2.79 7.19
C GLN A 150 -6.98 -2.52 5.74
N GLU A 151 -7.61 -3.52 5.10
CA GLU A 151 -8.01 -3.43 3.69
C GLU A 151 -9.27 -2.58 3.48
N PHE A 152 -10.24 -2.71 4.38
CA PHE A 152 -11.55 -2.08 4.26
C PHE A 152 -11.73 -0.96 5.29
N PRO A 153 -11.65 0.30 4.87
CA PRO A 153 -11.88 1.43 5.76
C PRO A 153 -13.37 1.52 6.14
N THR A 154 -13.61 2.00 7.35
CA THR A 154 -14.96 2.23 7.90
C THR A 154 -15.31 3.72 7.96
N TYR A 155 -14.45 4.59 7.44
CA TYR A 155 -14.69 6.03 7.42
C TYR A 155 -15.94 6.37 6.60
N VAL A 156 -16.84 7.14 7.22
CA VAL A 156 -18.04 7.69 6.58
C VAL A 156 -17.92 9.21 6.60
N GLU A 157 -17.97 9.81 5.41
CA GLU A 157 -17.91 11.26 5.28
C GLU A 157 -19.21 11.89 5.85
N PRO A 158 -19.10 12.87 6.78
CA PRO A 158 -20.27 13.60 7.27
C PRO A 158 -20.97 14.39 6.16
N THR A 159 -22.20 14.81 6.41
CA THR A 159 -22.94 15.69 5.49
C THR A 159 -22.28 17.06 5.38
N ASN A 160 -22.57 17.81 4.30
CA ASN A 160 -22.02 19.16 4.10
C ASN A 160 -22.37 20.10 5.27
N ASP A 161 -23.55 19.97 5.84
CA ASP A 161 -24.01 20.79 6.94
C ASP A 161 -23.25 20.47 8.23
N GLU A 162 -23.03 19.19 8.52
CA GLU A 162 -22.22 18.74 9.67
C GLU A 162 -20.76 19.18 9.52
N LEU A 163 -20.15 19.02 8.32
CA LEU A 163 -18.81 19.47 8.03
C LEU A 163 -18.65 20.96 8.28
N CYS A 164 -19.56 21.77 7.72
CA CYS A 164 -19.48 23.23 7.87
C CYS A 164 -19.83 23.70 9.27
N HIS A 165 -20.69 23.00 10.00
CA HIS A 165 -20.94 23.29 11.40
C HIS A 165 -19.69 23.08 12.25
N ALA A 166 -19.05 21.92 12.12
CA ALA A 166 -17.82 21.58 12.85
C ALA A 166 -16.65 22.53 12.47
N PHE A 167 -16.47 22.81 11.16
CA PHE A 167 -15.44 23.73 10.68
C PHE A 167 -15.63 25.16 11.23
N ARG A 168 -16.86 25.69 11.28
CA ARG A 168 -17.11 27.05 11.80
C ARG A 168 -16.97 27.13 13.31
N HIS A 169 -17.22 26.04 14.04
CA HIS A 169 -17.07 25.98 15.49
C HIS A 169 -15.61 26.08 15.89
N ASP A 170 -14.75 25.20 15.36
CA ASP A 170 -13.30 25.21 15.56
C ASP A 170 -12.60 24.61 14.34
N PRO A 171 -12.09 25.45 13.42
CA PRO A 171 -11.41 24.98 12.20
C PRO A 171 -10.17 24.11 12.48
N LYS A 172 -9.48 24.37 13.59
CA LYS A 172 -8.26 23.63 13.93
C LYS A 172 -8.57 22.27 14.51
N GLU A 173 -9.50 22.19 15.44
CA GLU A 173 -9.96 20.92 16.00
C GLU A 173 -10.59 20.04 14.91
N PHE A 174 -11.40 20.64 14.03
CA PHE A 174 -11.97 19.97 12.87
C PHE A 174 -10.88 19.36 11.97
N ALA A 175 -9.85 20.15 11.65
CA ALA A 175 -8.75 19.66 10.80
C ALA A 175 -8.01 18.51 11.45
N ASP A 176 -7.67 18.59 12.73
CA ASP A 176 -6.98 17.54 13.47
C ASP A 176 -7.81 16.27 13.56
N GLN A 177 -9.11 16.39 13.85
CA GLN A 177 -10.02 15.24 13.92
C GLN A 177 -10.15 14.56 12.55
N PHE A 178 -10.33 15.33 11.48
CA PHE A 178 -10.40 14.78 10.13
C PHE A 178 -9.10 14.07 9.74
N ILE A 179 -7.93 14.68 10.01
CA ILE A 179 -6.63 14.07 9.73
C ILE A 179 -6.52 12.72 10.46
N TYR A 180 -6.90 12.68 11.74
CA TYR A 180 -6.87 11.46 12.53
C TYR A 180 -7.82 10.39 11.95
N ASP A 181 -9.11 10.70 11.79
CA ASP A 181 -10.12 9.74 11.35
C ASP A 181 -9.79 9.16 9.98
N TYR A 182 -9.36 10.01 9.05
CA TYR A 182 -9.00 9.58 7.71
C TYR A 182 -7.72 8.74 7.69
N SER A 183 -6.69 9.16 8.45
CA SER A 183 -5.39 8.47 8.47
C SER A 183 -5.44 7.12 9.18
N VAL A 184 -6.28 6.96 10.19
CA VAL A 184 -6.56 5.67 10.83
C VAL A 184 -7.17 4.71 9.81
N ASN A 185 -8.12 5.18 9.01
CA ASN A 185 -8.87 4.35 8.07
C ASN A 185 -8.08 4.03 6.78
N TYR A 186 -7.23 4.95 6.32
CA TYR A 186 -6.44 4.81 5.07
C TYR A 186 -4.94 4.68 5.33
N GLY A 187 -4.58 4.08 6.47
CA GLY A 187 -3.20 4.01 6.96
C GLY A 187 -2.22 3.24 6.06
N GLN A 188 -2.69 2.38 5.16
CA GLN A 188 -1.84 1.65 4.22
C GLN A 188 -1.60 2.41 2.90
N ALA A 189 -2.32 3.48 2.62
CA ALA A 189 -2.02 4.33 1.48
C ALA A 189 -0.61 4.95 1.62
N PRO A 190 0.13 5.17 0.53
CA PRO A 190 1.42 5.86 0.59
C PRO A 190 1.29 7.20 1.31
N LEU A 191 2.24 7.47 2.22
CA LEU A 191 2.13 8.60 3.17
C LEU A 191 1.87 9.94 2.48
N LEU A 192 2.65 10.27 1.45
CA LEU A 192 2.50 11.58 0.80
C LEU A 192 1.25 11.70 -0.06
N LEU A 193 0.78 10.59 -0.62
CA LEU A 193 -0.53 10.56 -1.27
C LEU A 193 -1.65 10.86 -0.27
N LEU A 194 -1.57 10.27 0.93
CA LEU A 194 -2.53 10.52 2.01
C LEU A 194 -2.48 11.99 2.49
N VAL A 195 -1.27 12.52 2.69
CA VAL A 195 -1.07 13.94 3.06
C VAL A 195 -1.64 14.89 1.99
N SER A 196 -1.38 14.60 0.72
CA SER A 196 -1.89 15.40 -0.41
C SER A 196 -3.42 15.40 -0.45
N TYR A 197 -4.04 14.23 -0.24
CA TYR A 197 -5.50 14.15 -0.17
C TYR A 197 -6.07 14.93 1.01
N VAL A 198 -5.52 14.73 2.21
CA VAL A 198 -5.96 15.44 3.43
C VAL A 198 -5.89 16.96 3.24
N LYS A 199 -4.77 17.47 2.72
CA LYS A 199 -4.61 18.91 2.44
C LYS A 199 -5.65 19.43 1.43
N SER A 200 -5.85 18.69 0.33
CA SER A 200 -6.83 19.05 -0.69
C SER A 200 -8.25 19.06 -0.15
N TYR A 201 -8.59 18.07 0.68
CA TYR A 201 -9.92 17.97 1.30
C TYR A 201 -10.16 19.11 2.29
N LEU A 202 -9.23 19.39 3.19
CA LEU A 202 -9.34 20.49 4.16
C LEU A 202 -9.43 21.86 3.47
N SER A 203 -8.69 22.07 2.37
CA SER A 203 -8.80 23.27 1.53
C SER A 203 -10.19 23.40 0.90
N MET A 204 -10.74 22.29 0.40
CA MET A 204 -12.11 22.25 -0.13
C MET A 204 -13.14 22.62 0.95
N VAL A 205 -13.07 22.00 2.13
CA VAL A 205 -14.00 22.29 3.23
C VAL A 205 -13.91 23.75 3.66
N GLY A 206 -12.69 24.28 3.84
CA GLY A 206 -12.47 25.69 4.22
C GLY A 206 -13.07 26.66 3.21
N SER A 207 -12.85 26.42 1.92
CA SER A 207 -13.40 27.26 0.84
C SER A 207 -14.93 27.15 0.75
N CYS A 208 -15.47 25.93 0.81
CA CYS A 208 -16.90 25.72 0.62
C CYS A 208 -17.74 26.15 1.83
N CYS A 209 -17.27 25.96 3.06
CA CYS A 209 -18.00 26.39 4.25
C CYS A 209 -18.02 27.90 4.47
N THR A 210 -17.15 28.64 3.79
CA THR A 210 -17.15 30.12 3.75
C THR A 210 -17.88 30.71 2.53
N SER A 211 -18.26 29.85 1.58
CA SER A 211 -19.01 30.26 0.38
C SER A 211 -20.45 30.66 0.68
N SER A 212 -21.02 31.53 -0.16
CA SER A 212 -22.45 31.88 -0.10
C SER A 212 -23.39 30.72 -0.42
N ASN A 213 -22.92 29.71 -1.16
CA ASN A 213 -23.66 28.48 -1.46
C ASN A 213 -22.76 27.26 -1.26
N PRO A 214 -22.64 26.76 -0.02
CA PRO A 214 -21.77 25.63 0.30
C PRO A 214 -22.04 24.38 -0.52
N ASN A 215 -23.31 24.00 -0.73
CA ASN A 215 -23.67 22.78 -1.44
C ASN A 215 -23.26 22.81 -2.93
N ALA A 216 -23.42 23.91 -3.60
CA ALA A 216 -22.95 24.08 -4.98
C ALA A 216 -21.41 24.04 -5.06
N CYS A 217 -20.72 24.64 -4.07
CA CYS A 217 -19.28 24.58 -3.96
C CYS A 217 -18.80 23.13 -3.77
N PHE A 218 -19.33 22.40 -2.80
CA PHE A 218 -18.97 21.01 -2.58
C PHE A 218 -19.22 20.11 -3.79
N LEU A 219 -20.33 20.31 -4.50
CA LEU A 219 -20.62 19.56 -5.73
C LEU A 219 -19.50 19.74 -6.78
N LYS A 220 -19.04 20.97 -6.96
CA LYS A 220 -17.98 21.31 -7.91
C LYS A 220 -16.61 20.82 -7.45
N GLU A 221 -16.24 21.17 -6.22
CA GLU A 221 -14.88 20.91 -5.71
C GLU A 221 -14.62 19.42 -5.45
N ARG A 222 -15.64 18.62 -5.05
CA ARG A 222 -15.49 17.17 -4.96
C ARG A 222 -15.10 16.52 -6.29
N LEU A 223 -15.53 17.08 -7.42
CA LEU A 223 -15.10 16.60 -8.74
C LEU A 223 -13.59 16.82 -8.95
N GLN A 224 -13.03 17.89 -8.42
CA GLN A 224 -11.59 18.19 -8.53
C GLN A 224 -10.74 17.20 -7.71
N VAL A 225 -11.19 16.84 -6.50
CA VAL A 225 -10.45 15.91 -5.63
C VAL A 225 -10.79 14.42 -5.88
N LYS A 226 -11.74 14.13 -6.77
CA LYS A 226 -12.26 12.77 -7.01
C LYS A 226 -11.14 11.78 -7.37
N HIS A 227 -10.27 12.11 -8.29
CA HIS A 227 -9.20 11.22 -8.73
C HIS A 227 -8.21 10.94 -7.59
N LEU A 228 -7.86 11.96 -6.82
CA LEU A 228 -6.96 11.82 -5.66
C LEU A 228 -7.61 10.95 -4.57
N SER A 229 -8.90 11.12 -4.30
CA SER A 229 -9.68 10.30 -3.37
C SER A 229 -9.70 8.82 -3.80
N LEU A 230 -10.03 8.57 -5.08
CA LEU A 230 -10.04 7.21 -5.62
C LEU A 230 -8.66 6.57 -5.59
N LEU A 231 -7.62 7.31 -5.98
CA LEU A 231 -6.24 6.82 -5.92
C LEU A 231 -5.84 6.46 -4.50
N THR A 232 -6.17 7.29 -3.50
CA THR A 232 -5.89 7.02 -2.09
C THR A 232 -6.61 5.76 -1.61
N THR A 233 -7.89 5.62 -1.94
CA THR A 233 -8.70 4.46 -1.55
C THR A 233 -8.19 3.16 -2.18
N ILE A 234 -7.92 3.19 -3.49
CA ILE A 234 -7.40 2.02 -4.21
C ILE A 234 -6.00 1.67 -3.72
N SER A 235 -5.12 2.67 -3.56
CA SER A 235 -3.76 2.46 -3.06
C SER A 235 -3.75 1.88 -1.65
N ASN A 236 -4.63 2.35 -0.76
CA ASN A 236 -4.78 1.76 0.58
C ASN A 236 -5.07 0.26 0.50
N ARG A 237 -6.03 -0.12 -0.34
CA ARG A 237 -6.44 -1.51 -0.49
C ARG A 237 -5.33 -2.39 -1.09
N ILE A 238 -4.74 -1.97 -2.20
CA ILE A 238 -3.69 -2.76 -2.87
C ILE A 238 -2.41 -2.84 -2.05
N CYS A 239 -2.02 -1.76 -1.36
CA CYS A 239 -0.88 -1.78 -0.45
C CYS A 239 -1.15 -2.64 0.79
N SER A 240 -2.36 -2.59 1.36
CA SER A 240 -2.77 -3.47 2.45
C SER A 240 -2.64 -4.95 2.06
N GLN A 241 -3.14 -5.31 0.88
CA GLN A 241 -3.00 -6.68 0.34
C GLN A 241 -1.54 -7.03 0.08
N HIS A 242 -0.76 -6.11 -0.51
CA HIS A 242 0.66 -6.34 -0.79
C HIS A 242 1.48 -6.58 0.48
N VAL A 243 1.25 -5.81 1.52
CA VAL A 243 1.92 -5.97 2.83
C VAL A 243 1.50 -7.28 3.51
N ALA A 244 0.19 -7.61 3.48
CA ALA A 244 -0.33 -8.84 4.08
C ALA A 244 0.15 -10.11 3.38
N TYR A 245 0.29 -10.07 2.06
CA TYR A 245 0.62 -11.23 1.25
C TYR A 245 2.13 -11.40 1.02
N GLY A 246 2.88 -10.32 1.05
CA GLY A 246 4.26 -10.29 0.58
C GLY A 246 4.34 -10.33 -0.95
N LYS A 247 5.55 -10.13 -1.46
CA LYS A 247 5.81 -9.92 -2.89
C LYS A 247 5.32 -11.08 -3.78
N GLU A 248 5.69 -12.32 -3.44
CA GLU A 248 5.38 -13.47 -4.29
C GLU A 248 3.88 -13.80 -4.35
N LYS A 249 3.21 -13.76 -3.20
CA LYS A 249 1.78 -13.99 -3.15
C LYS A 249 0.99 -12.84 -3.80
N SER A 250 1.48 -11.62 -3.69
CA SER A 250 0.90 -10.46 -4.39
C SER A 250 1.02 -10.61 -5.90
N ARG A 251 2.18 -11.04 -6.41
CA ARG A 251 2.39 -11.35 -7.84
C ARG A 251 1.41 -12.42 -8.34
N LEU A 252 1.24 -13.48 -7.55
CA LEU A 252 0.30 -14.55 -7.86
C LEU A 252 -1.15 -14.07 -7.88
N SER A 253 -1.54 -13.25 -6.92
CA SER A 253 -2.87 -12.63 -6.84
C SER A 253 -3.15 -11.78 -8.08
N HIS A 254 -2.19 -10.99 -8.54
CA HIS A 254 -2.34 -10.19 -9.76
C HIS A 254 -2.42 -11.06 -11.03
N LEU A 255 -1.63 -12.13 -11.11
CA LEU A 255 -1.72 -13.09 -12.22
C LEU A 255 -3.13 -13.72 -12.31
N ILE A 256 -3.69 -14.15 -11.19
CA ILE A 256 -5.06 -14.69 -11.11
C ILE A 256 -6.08 -13.66 -11.58
N LYS A 257 -6.02 -12.43 -11.04
CA LYS A 257 -6.95 -11.33 -11.40
C LYS A 257 -6.92 -11.02 -12.88
N LEU A 258 -5.74 -10.92 -13.47
CA LEU A 258 -5.58 -10.63 -14.91
C LEU A 258 -6.04 -11.79 -15.77
N ALA A 259 -5.72 -13.03 -15.41
CA ALA A 259 -6.19 -14.22 -16.13
C ALA A 259 -7.74 -14.32 -16.12
N GLN A 260 -8.39 -13.96 -15.03
CA GLN A 260 -9.85 -13.93 -14.93
C GLN A 260 -10.48 -12.75 -15.70
N LYS A 261 -9.79 -11.61 -15.80
CA LYS A 261 -10.27 -10.45 -16.57
C LYS A 261 -10.04 -10.59 -18.07
N ALA A 262 -8.99 -11.28 -18.48
CA ALA A 262 -8.62 -11.52 -19.89
C ALA A 262 -8.38 -13.01 -20.15
N PRO A 263 -9.41 -13.87 -20.07
CA PRO A 263 -9.23 -15.30 -20.18
C PRO A 263 -8.75 -15.77 -21.58
N THR A 264 -8.91 -14.94 -22.60
CA THR A 264 -8.46 -15.19 -23.98
C THR A 264 -7.01 -14.77 -24.25
N ALA A 265 -6.37 -14.08 -23.29
CA ALA A 265 -4.96 -13.73 -23.39
C ALA A 265 -4.05 -14.97 -23.20
N ASP A 266 -2.78 -14.85 -23.55
CA ASP A 266 -1.78 -15.87 -23.30
C ASP A 266 -0.98 -15.55 -22.02
N LEU A 267 -0.29 -16.55 -21.45
CA LEU A 267 0.52 -16.35 -20.25
C LEU A 267 1.61 -15.29 -20.48
N GLU A 268 2.19 -15.30 -21.67
CA GLU A 268 3.24 -14.38 -22.11
C GLU A 268 2.77 -12.92 -22.15
N ASP A 269 1.47 -12.67 -22.33
CA ASP A 269 0.86 -11.33 -22.28
C ASP A 269 0.61 -10.88 -20.83
N VAL A 270 0.25 -11.81 -19.95
CA VAL A 270 -0.29 -11.52 -18.60
C VAL A 270 0.78 -11.56 -17.52
N LEU A 271 1.72 -12.50 -17.57
CA LEU A 271 2.75 -12.67 -16.54
C LEU A 271 3.62 -11.43 -16.35
N PRO A 272 4.14 -10.78 -17.43
CA PRO A 272 4.93 -9.55 -17.28
C PRO A 272 4.13 -8.40 -16.65
N LEU A 273 2.81 -8.34 -16.88
CA LEU A 273 1.95 -7.34 -16.28
C LEU A 273 1.74 -7.57 -14.77
N ALA A 274 1.59 -8.83 -14.36
CA ALA A 274 1.52 -9.19 -12.94
C ALA A 274 2.84 -8.87 -12.20
N GLU A 275 3.98 -9.06 -12.86
CA GLU A 275 5.30 -8.68 -12.32
C GLU A 275 5.48 -7.17 -12.25
N ASP A 276 5.07 -6.43 -13.28
CA ASP A 276 5.18 -4.98 -13.34
C ASP A 276 4.37 -4.31 -12.24
N VAL A 277 3.08 -4.67 -12.05
CA VAL A 277 2.27 -4.12 -10.96
C VAL A 277 2.84 -4.48 -9.58
N THR A 278 3.35 -5.69 -9.41
CA THR A 278 3.98 -6.11 -8.16
C THR A 278 5.23 -5.28 -7.86
N LYS A 279 6.02 -4.94 -8.88
CA LYS A 279 7.17 -4.05 -8.77
C LYS A 279 6.73 -2.64 -8.38
N VAL A 280 5.69 -2.09 -9.02
CA VAL A 280 5.11 -0.79 -8.65
C VAL A 280 4.71 -0.78 -7.18
N LEU A 281 3.98 -1.80 -6.71
CA LEU A 281 3.55 -1.89 -5.31
C LEU A 281 4.73 -2.00 -4.35
N THR A 282 5.73 -2.82 -4.67
CA THR A 282 6.95 -2.96 -3.86
C THR A 282 7.69 -1.62 -3.72
N ASN A 283 7.72 -0.83 -4.79
CA ASN A 283 8.42 0.46 -4.80
C ASN A 283 7.60 1.57 -4.13
N CYS A 284 6.27 1.58 -4.33
CA CYS A 284 5.44 2.74 -4.01
C CYS A 284 4.68 2.63 -2.68
N CYS A 285 4.32 1.43 -2.21
CA CYS A 285 3.53 1.30 -0.98
C CYS A 285 4.27 1.82 0.27
N GLU A 286 5.59 1.67 0.32
CA GLU A 286 6.44 2.20 1.40
C GLU A 286 7.28 3.41 0.95
N SER A 287 7.00 3.95 -0.23
CA SER A 287 7.77 5.08 -0.78
C SER A 287 7.52 6.37 -0.01
N THR A 288 8.58 7.17 0.08
CA THR A 288 8.53 8.57 0.52
C THR A 288 8.46 9.56 -0.66
N SER A 289 8.24 9.06 -1.89
CA SER A 289 8.04 9.91 -3.08
C SER A 289 6.56 10.24 -3.23
N GLU A 290 6.22 11.51 -3.29
CA GLU A 290 4.84 12.01 -3.40
C GLU A 290 4.11 11.48 -4.63
N ASP A 291 4.85 11.32 -5.72
CA ASP A 291 4.29 11.00 -7.04
C ASP A 291 4.37 9.50 -7.39
N CYS A 292 4.93 8.63 -6.55
CA CYS A 292 5.22 7.25 -6.95
C CYS A 292 3.99 6.55 -7.51
N MET A 293 2.90 6.47 -6.72
CA MET A 293 1.65 5.83 -7.18
C MET A 293 1.01 6.59 -8.33
N ALA A 294 1.03 7.93 -8.30
CA ALA A 294 0.42 8.76 -9.32
C ALA A 294 1.14 8.68 -10.70
N LYS A 295 2.39 8.25 -10.73
CA LYS A 295 3.18 8.04 -11.96
C LYS A 295 3.21 6.58 -12.38
N GLU A 296 3.61 5.70 -11.48
CA GLU A 296 3.88 4.29 -11.80
C GLU A 296 2.61 3.51 -12.15
N LEU A 297 1.47 3.76 -11.47
CA LEU A 297 0.22 3.07 -11.80
C LEU A 297 -0.33 3.44 -13.19
N PRO A 298 -0.37 4.72 -13.60
CA PRO A 298 -0.72 5.09 -14.97
C PRO A 298 0.20 4.48 -16.02
N GLU A 299 1.52 4.41 -15.77
CA GLU A 299 2.47 3.77 -16.69
C GLU A 299 2.20 2.27 -16.82
N HIS A 300 1.91 1.59 -15.69
CA HIS A 300 1.48 0.20 -15.70
C HIS A 300 0.23 -0.02 -16.57
N VAL A 301 -0.76 0.87 -16.42
CA VAL A 301 -2.02 0.79 -17.17
C VAL A 301 -1.83 0.98 -18.67
N VAL A 302 -0.90 1.83 -19.10
CA VAL A 302 -0.55 1.95 -20.53
C VAL A 302 -0.03 0.61 -21.07
N LYS A 303 0.87 -0.06 -20.33
CA LYS A 303 1.37 -1.41 -20.71
C LYS A 303 0.22 -2.43 -20.73
N LEU A 304 -0.69 -2.36 -19.76
CA LEU A 304 -1.86 -3.23 -19.68
C LEU A 304 -2.74 -3.05 -20.91
N CYS A 305 -3.03 -1.82 -21.33
CA CYS A 305 -3.80 -1.55 -22.54
C CYS A 305 -3.10 -2.03 -23.82
N GLN A 306 -1.80 -1.84 -23.94
CA GLN A 306 -1.03 -2.30 -25.09
C GLN A 306 -1.10 -3.83 -25.29
N ASN A 307 -1.17 -4.59 -24.20
CA ASN A 307 -1.16 -6.05 -24.26
C ASN A 307 -2.57 -6.67 -24.24
N LEU A 308 -3.55 -6.06 -23.59
CA LEU A 308 -4.85 -6.69 -23.30
C LEU A 308 -6.05 -6.05 -24.00
N SER A 309 -5.95 -4.85 -24.59
CA SER A 309 -7.10 -4.19 -25.23
C SER A 309 -7.76 -5.04 -26.32
N THR A 310 -6.97 -5.76 -27.13
CA THR A 310 -7.46 -6.65 -28.20
C THR A 310 -7.94 -8.01 -27.70
N LYS A 311 -7.71 -8.35 -26.43
CA LYS A 311 -8.02 -9.67 -25.87
C LYS A 311 -9.38 -9.72 -25.14
N ASN A 312 -9.96 -8.55 -24.81
CA ASN A 312 -11.28 -8.46 -24.22
C ASN A 312 -11.87 -7.07 -24.49
N SER A 313 -13.12 -7.02 -25.00
CA SER A 313 -13.81 -5.76 -25.32
C SER A 313 -13.94 -4.80 -24.14
N LYS A 314 -14.05 -5.30 -22.92
CA LYS A 314 -14.08 -4.44 -21.72
C LYS A 314 -12.73 -3.76 -21.45
N PHE A 315 -11.61 -4.40 -21.77
CA PHE A 315 -10.31 -3.72 -21.74
C PHE A 315 -10.21 -2.68 -22.84
N GLU A 316 -10.70 -2.98 -24.03
CA GLU A 316 -10.77 -2.02 -25.13
C GLU A 316 -11.56 -0.78 -24.70
N ASP A 317 -12.77 -0.96 -24.16
CA ASP A 317 -13.60 0.13 -23.65
C ASP A 317 -12.86 0.98 -22.60
N CYS A 318 -12.26 0.34 -21.59
CA CYS A 318 -11.50 1.06 -20.57
C CYS A 318 -10.30 1.81 -21.14
N CYS A 319 -9.61 1.23 -22.13
CA CYS A 319 -8.43 1.83 -22.74
C CYS A 319 -8.73 3.03 -23.67
N GLN A 320 -10.01 3.28 -23.97
CA GLN A 320 -10.47 4.47 -24.68
C GLN A 320 -10.73 5.68 -23.77
N GLU A 321 -10.63 5.50 -22.45
CA GLU A 321 -10.81 6.59 -21.50
C GLU A 321 -9.78 7.72 -21.70
N LYS A 322 -10.15 8.94 -21.30
CA LYS A 322 -9.41 10.15 -21.64
C LYS A 322 -8.08 10.29 -20.91
N THR A 323 -8.00 9.81 -19.68
CA THR A 323 -6.80 9.96 -18.85
C THR A 323 -6.28 8.61 -18.36
N PRO A 324 -4.96 8.46 -18.17
CA PRO A 324 -4.41 7.24 -17.58
C PRO A 324 -5.03 6.87 -16.23
N MET A 325 -5.47 7.86 -15.44
CA MET A 325 -6.14 7.61 -14.17
C MET A 325 -7.54 7.04 -14.36
N ASP A 326 -8.32 7.54 -15.34
CA ASP A 326 -9.64 6.98 -15.66
C ASP A 326 -9.50 5.54 -16.16
N ILE A 327 -8.51 5.27 -17.00
CA ILE A 327 -8.17 3.91 -17.46
C ILE A 327 -7.83 3.01 -16.26
N PHE A 328 -7.00 3.50 -15.32
CA PHE A 328 -6.64 2.74 -14.12
C PHE A 328 -7.88 2.40 -13.29
N VAL A 329 -8.73 3.37 -13.00
CA VAL A 329 -9.96 3.17 -12.22
C VAL A 329 -10.89 2.19 -12.95
N CYS A 330 -11.09 2.36 -14.25
CA CYS A 330 -11.90 1.47 -15.07
C CYS A 330 -11.41 0.03 -15.04
N THR A 331 -10.12 -0.18 -15.33
CA THR A 331 -9.50 -1.52 -15.35
C THR A 331 -9.43 -2.15 -13.97
N TYR A 332 -9.23 -1.36 -12.92
CA TYR A 332 -9.22 -1.85 -11.54
C TYR A 332 -10.59 -2.43 -11.14
N PHE A 333 -11.68 -1.69 -11.39
CA PHE A 333 -13.03 -2.12 -11.04
C PHE A 333 -13.69 -3.04 -12.06
N MET A 334 -13.04 -3.27 -13.20
CA MET A 334 -13.56 -4.19 -14.23
C MET A 334 -13.80 -5.58 -13.63
N PRO A 335 -15.01 -6.17 -13.77
CA PRO A 335 -15.30 -7.51 -13.27
C PRO A 335 -14.54 -8.57 -14.08
N ALA A 336 -14.41 -9.77 -13.51
CA ALA A 336 -13.94 -10.94 -14.22
C ALA A 336 -14.83 -11.22 -15.46
N ALA A 337 -14.19 -11.68 -16.53
CA ALA A 337 -14.91 -12.12 -17.74
C ALA A 337 -15.50 -13.53 -17.54
N GLN A 338 -16.35 -13.97 -18.48
CA GLN A 338 -16.82 -15.35 -18.49
C GLN A 338 -15.64 -16.33 -18.64
N PRO A 339 -15.54 -17.37 -17.81
CA PRO A 339 -14.48 -18.37 -17.93
C PRO A 339 -14.51 -19.09 -19.27
N LEU A 340 -13.38 -19.53 -19.71
CA LEU A 340 -13.29 -20.35 -20.91
C LEU A 340 -13.78 -21.79 -20.63
N THR A 341 -14.60 -22.30 -21.52
CA THR A 341 -15.00 -23.72 -21.51
C THR A 341 -13.89 -24.55 -22.17
N LEU A 342 -12.86 -24.82 -21.40
CA LEU A 342 -11.71 -25.63 -21.82
C LEU A 342 -11.62 -26.90 -20.97
N PRO A 343 -10.91 -27.94 -21.45
CA PRO A 343 -10.66 -29.14 -20.65
C PRO A 343 -10.00 -28.79 -19.31
N PRO A 344 -10.27 -29.53 -18.24
CA PRO A 344 -9.62 -29.34 -16.94
C PRO A 344 -8.11 -29.38 -17.08
N VAL A 345 -7.42 -28.47 -16.37
CA VAL A 345 -5.98 -28.48 -16.25
C VAL A 345 -5.57 -29.32 -15.05
N GLU A 346 -4.62 -30.23 -15.25
CA GLU A 346 -4.11 -31.05 -14.16
C GLU A 346 -2.98 -30.38 -13.40
N LEU A 347 -3.00 -30.49 -12.08
CA LEU A 347 -1.90 -30.05 -11.22
C LEU A 347 -0.62 -30.83 -11.59
N PRO A 348 0.49 -30.17 -11.94
CA PRO A 348 1.75 -30.82 -12.20
C PRO A 348 2.30 -31.42 -10.89
N THR A 349 2.37 -32.74 -10.81
CA THR A 349 2.83 -33.49 -9.64
C THR A 349 4.02 -34.39 -10.04
N ASN A 350 5.01 -33.81 -10.65
CA ASN A 350 6.25 -34.44 -11.09
C ASN A 350 7.44 -33.54 -10.77
N THR A 351 8.64 -34.02 -11.00
CA THR A 351 9.89 -33.30 -10.69
C THR A 351 10.11 -32.07 -11.55
N ASP A 352 9.40 -31.93 -12.68
CA ASP A 352 9.53 -30.74 -13.56
C ASP A 352 9.13 -29.44 -12.87
N VAL A 353 8.20 -29.53 -11.89
CA VAL A 353 7.76 -28.39 -11.08
C VAL A 353 8.84 -27.89 -10.12
N CYS A 354 9.86 -28.73 -9.84
CA CYS A 354 10.98 -28.43 -8.96
C CYS A 354 12.16 -27.79 -9.68
N ASP A 355 12.17 -27.86 -11.02
CA ASP A 355 13.26 -27.30 -11.81
C ASP A 355 13.17 -25.78 -11.83
N LYS A 356 14.16 -25.11 -11.23
CA LYS A 356 14.26 -23.65 -11.24
C LYS A 356 14.46 -23.05 -12.63
N ALA A 357 14.95 -23.83 -13.59
CA ALA A 357 15.04 -23.40 -14.98
C ALA A 357 13.67 -23.42 -15.68
N ASN A 358 12.72 -24.24 -15.20
CA ASN A 358 11.34 -24.31 -15.67
C ASN A 358 10.42 -23.38 -14.85
N THR A 359 10.81 -22.13 -14.69
CA THR A 359 10.15 -21.14 -13.81
C THR A 359 8.67 -20.95 -14.10
N ASN A 360 8.19 -21.28 -15.28
CA ASN A 360 6.83 -20.98 -15.72
C ASN A 360 5.83 -22.16 -15.60
N VAL A 361 6.24 -23.32 -15.09
CA VAL A 361 5.31 -24.47 -14.95
C VAL A 361 4.21 -24.17 -13.95
N ARG A 362 4.57 -23.56 -12.81
CA ARG A 362 3.62 -23.17 -11.76
C ARG A 362 2.73 -22.03 -12.21
N GLU A 363 3.30 -20.99 -12.79
CA GLU A 363 2.59 -19.84 -13.32
C GLU A 363 1.63 -20.24 -14.43
N LYS A 364 2.07 -21.11 -15.33
CA LYS A 364 1.23 -21.66 -16.39
C LYS A 364 0.02 -22.43 -15.83
N TYR A 365 0.26 -23.28 -14.85
CA TYR A 365 -0.84 -24.00 -14.18
C TYR A 365 -1.84 -23.03 -13.53
N ILE A 366 -1.35 -22.05 -12.78
CA ILE A 366 -2.19 -21.08 -12.07
C ILE A 366 -3.00 -20.24 -13.07
N PHE A 367 -2.35 -19.75 -14.12
CA PHE A 367 -2.99 -19.00 -15.19
C PHE A 367 -4.08 -19.82 -15.87
N GLU A 368 -3.76 -21.04 -16.29
CA GLU A 368 -4.68 -21.95 -16.95
C GLU A 368 -5.86 -22.35 -16.08
N LEU A 369 -5.65 -22.53 -14.78
CA LEU A 369 -6.73 -22.75 -13.82
C LEU A 369 -7.62 -21.51 -13.67
N SER A 370 -7.00 -20.34 -13.51
CA SER A 370 -7.71 -19.08 -13.22
C SER A 370 -8.66 -18.67 -14.33
N ARG A 371 -8.27 -18.82 -15.60
CA ARG A 371 -9.11 -18.47 -16.75
C ARG A 371 -10.28 -19.42 -17.02
N ARG A 372 -10.39 -20.53 -16.26
CA ARG A 372 -11.45 -21.54 -16.34
C ARG A 372 -12.43 -21.46 -15.18
N THR A 373 -12.30 -20.51 -14.27
CA THR A 373 -13.12 -20.45 -13.07
C THR A 373 -13.58 -19.05 -12.70
N HIS A 374 -14.78 -18.95 -12.12
CA HIS A 374 -15.31 -17.74 -11.50
C HIS A 374 -14.95 -17.61 -10.01
N ILE A 375 -14.22 -18.59 -9.44
CA ILE A 375 -13.85 -18.53 -8.03
C ILE A 375 -13.12 -17.21 -7.75
N PRO A 376 -13.56 -16.39 -6.76
CA PRO A 376 -12.91 -15.12 -6.45
C PRO A 376 -11.41 -15.31 -6.20
N GLU A 377 -10.60 -14.37 -6.69
CA GLU A 377 -9.14 -14.43 -6.58
C GLU A 377 -8.66 -14.69 -5.15
N VAL A 378 -9.24 -14.02 -4.14
CA VAL A 378 -8.86 -14.17 -2.72
C VAL A 378 -8.99 -15.61 -2.24
N PHE A 379 -10.04 -16.30 -2.68
CA PHE A 379 -10.25 -17.71 -2.34
C PHE A 379 -9.31 -18.62 -3.14
N LEU A 380 -9.19 -18.38 -4.43
CA LEU A 380 -8.34 -19.18 -5.33
C LEU A 380 -6.85 -19.07 -4.95
N SER A 381 -6.37 -17.86 -4.65
CA SER A 381 -4.98 -17.64 -4.22
C SER A 381 -4.65 -18.37 -2.93
N LYS A 382 -5.59 -18.40 -1.96
CA LYS A 382 -5.40 -19.10 -0.69
C LYS A 382 -5.31 -20.63 -0.86
N VAL A 383 -6.17 -21.18 -1.71
CA VAL A 383 -6.16 -22.62 -2.03
C VAL A 383 -4.86 -22.99 -2.77
N LEU A 384 -4.46 -22.18 -3.74
CA LEU A 384 -3.22 -22.38 -4.49
C LEU A 384 -1.98 -22.26 -3.61
N GLU A 385 -1.95 -21.32 -2.65
CA GLU A 385 -0.85 -21.20 -1.69
C GLU A 385 -0.62 -22.50 -0.92
N SER A 386 -1.69 -23.10 -0.39
CA SER A 386 -1.61 -24.40 0.31
C SER A 386 -1.07 -25.51 -0.60
N THR A 387 -1.57 -25.53 -1.85
CA THR A 387 -1.13 -26.53 -2.85
C THR A 387 0.33 -26.34 -3.24
N LEU A 388 0.77 -25.09 -3.49
CA LEU A 388 2.16 -24.78 -3.83
C LEU A 388 3.12 -25.14 -2.69
N LYS A 389 2.71 -24.89 -1.44
CA LYS A 389 3.49 -25.29 -0.26
C LYS A 389 3.71 -26.80 -0.23
N ALA A 390 2.66 -27.61 -0.50
CA ALA A 390 2.77 -29.06 -0.56
C ALA A 390 3.66 -29.55 -1.71
N LEU A 391 3.64 -28.86 -2.87
CA LEU A 391 4.57 -29.13 -3.98
C LEU A 391 6.01 -28.82 -3.56
N ASP A 392 6.24 -27.70 -2.88
CA ASP A 392 7.57 -27.30 -2.40
C ASP A 392 8.13 -28.31 -1.38
N GLU A 393 7.30 -28.84 -0.49
CA GLU A 393 7.71 -29.90 0.43
C GLU A 393 8.23 -31.13 -0.33
N CYS A 394 7.57 -31.53 -1.42
CA CYS A 394 8.04 -32.64 -2.26
C CYS A 394 9.33 -32.28 -3.01
N CYS A 395 9.46 -31.04 -3.49
CA CYS A 395 10.68 -30.61 -4.16
C CYS A 395 11.91 -30.60 -3.23
N HIS A 396 11.73 -30.40 -1.94
CA HIS A 396 12.79 -30.43 -0.94
C HIS A 396 12.99 -31.78 -0.28
N SER A 397 12.19 -32.80 -0.66
CA SER A 397 12.34 -34.16 -0.16
C SER A 397 13.62 -34.81 -0.71
N PRO A 398 14.32 -35.65 0.07
CA PRO A 398 15.46 -36.44 -0.43
C PRO A 398 15.15 -37.32 -1.64
N ASP A 399 13.90 -37.78 -1.77
CA ASP A 399 13.37 -38.48 -2.94
C ASP A 399 12.08 -37.77 -3.39
N SER A 400 12.24 -36.75 -4.25
CA SER A 400 11.13 -35.99 -4.79
C SER A 400 10.16 -36.85 -5.60
N THR A 401 10.68 -37.84 -6.34
CA THR A 401 9.86 -38.71 -7.18
C THR A 401 8.93 -39.58 -6.32
N ALA A 402 9.44 -40.17 -5.26
CA ALA A 402 8.63 -40.96 -4.31
C ALA A 402 7.59 -40.06 -3.61
N CYS A 403 7.97 -38.83 -3.21
CA CYS A 403 7.04 -37.88 -2.58
C CYS A 403 5.87 -37.54 -3.52
N PHE A 404 6.13 -37.23 -4.78
CA PHE A 404 5.07 -36.90 -5.73
C PHE A 404 4.19 -38.09 -6.08
N LYS A 405 4.76 -39.29 -6.13
CA LYS A 405 3.99 -40.51 -6.34
C LYS A 405 3.00 -40.76 -5.18
N ASP A 406 3.40 -40.49 -3.95
CA ASP A 406 2.62 -40.72 -2.75
C ASP A 406 1.61 -39.59 -2.47
N LYS A 407 2.07 -38.33 -2.44
CA LYS A 407 1.26 -37.17 -2.09
C LYS A 407 0.50 -36.56 -3.28
N GLY A 408 0.98 -36.74 -4.49
CA GLY A 408 0.41 -36.13 -5.70
C GLY A 408 -1.08 -36.43 -5.93
N PRO A 409 -1.54 -37.68 -5.85
CA PRO A 409 -2.96 -38.02 -5.98
C PRO A 409 -3.84 -37.35 -4.93
N LEU A 410 -3.35 -37.23 -3.69
CA LEU A 410 -4.08 -36.56 -2.59
C LEU A 410 -4.19 -35.04 -2.86
N MET A 411 -3.08 -34.38 -3.21
CA MET A 411 -3.07 -32.96 -3.57
C MET A 411 -4.04 -32.66 -4.71
N LYS A 412 -4.05 -33.47 -5.77
CA LYS A 412 -5.00 -33.34 -6.90
C LYS A 412 -6.44 -33.46 -6.45
N LYS A 413 -6.74 -34.44 -5.59
CA LYS A 413 -8.09 -34.68 -5.06
C LYS A 413 -8.57 -33.53 -4.18
N GLU A 414 -7.74 -33.06 -3.26
CA GLU A 414 -8.05 -31.95 -2.38
C GLU A 414 -8.31 -30.66 -3.17
N LEU A 415 -7.40 -30.30 -4.08
CA LEU A 415 -7.54 -29.12 -4.93
C LEU A 415 -8.82 -29.19 -5.78
N SER A 416 -9.09 -30.33 -6.43
CA SER A 416 -10.31 -30.53 -7.22
C SER A 416 -11.57 -30.40 -6.39
N SER A 417 -11.56 -30.92 -5.16
CA SER A 417 -12.68 -30.78 -4.21
C SER A 417 -12.92 -29.32 -3.81
N PHE A 418 -11.86 -28.55 -3.53
CA PHE A 418 -11.97 -27.12 -3.22
C PHE A 418 -12.49 -26.29 -4.39
N ILE A 419 -11.98 -26.56 -5.60
CA ILE A 419 -12.43 -25.87 -6.81
C ILE A 419 -13.91 -26.16 -7.05
N LYS A 420 -14.32 -27.43 -7.00
CA LYS A 420 -15.73 -27.81 -7.17
C LYS A 420 -16.64 -27.12 -6.15
N LYS A 421 -16.28 -27.15 -4.87
CA LYS A 421 -17.03 -26.48 -3.80
C LYS A 421 -17.08 -24.96 -4.00
N GLY A 422 -15.97 -24.33 -4.42
CA GLY A 422 -15.95 -22.91 -4.75
C GLY A 422 -16.85 -22.54 -5.92
N GLN A 423 -16.90 -23.36 -6.97
CA GLN A 423 -17.79 -23.19 -8.12
C GLN A 423 -19.26 -23.37 -7.74
N GLU A 424 -19.61 -24.36 -6.89
CA GLU A 424 -20.94 -24.54 -6.37
C GLU A 424 -21.43 -23.34 -5.57
N ILE A 425 -20.61 -22.81 -4.64
CA ILE A 425 -20.94 -21.61 -3.85
C ILE A 425 -21.15 -20.40 -4.77
N CYS A 426 -20.31 -20.20 -5.79
CA CYS A 426 -20.44 -19.09 -6.72
C CYS A 426 -21.66 -19.22 -7.64
N ALA A 427 -22.07 -20.44 -8.02
CA ALA A 427 -23.27 -20.69 -8.82
C ALA A 427 -24.57 -20.37 -8.05
N ASP A 428 -24.58 -20.64 -6.74
CA ASP A 428 -25.73 -20.33 -5.87
C ASP A 428 -25.82 -18.82 -5.57
N TYR A 429 -24.76 -18.06 -5.79
CA TYR A 429 -24.72 -16.61 -5.62
C TYR A 429 -25.29 -15.92 -6.85
N SER A 430 -26.59 -16.07 -7.07
CA SER A 430 -27.25 -15.44 -8.20
C SER A 430 -27.42 -13.93 -7.98
N GLU A 431 -27.50 -13.17 -9.06
CA GLU A 431 -27.77 -11.72 -9.07
C GLU A 431 -29.07 -11.37 -8.31
N ASN A 432 -30.03 -12.30 -8.24
CA ASN A 432 -31.27 -12.19 -7.49
C ASN A 432 -31.05 -12.18 -5.97
N THR A 433 -30.15 -13.00 -5.44
CA THR A 433 -29.82 -13.04 -4.01
C THR A 433 -29.16 -11.74 -3.55
N PHE A 434 -28.32 -11.14 -4.38
CA PHE A 434 -27.72 -9.84 -4.11
C PHE A 434 -28.72 -8.68 -4.15
N THR A 435 -29.72 -8.77 -5.04
CA THR A 435 -30.81 -7.79 -5.14
C THR A 435 -31.75 -7.86 -3.94
N GLU A 436 -32.02 -9.06 -3.41
CA GLU A 436 -32.78 -9.24 -2.17
C GLU A 436 -32.04 -8.75 -0.93
N TYR A 437 -30.72 -8.93 -0.86
CA TYR A 437 -29.90 -8.41 0.23
C TYR A 437 -29.85 -6.88 0.25
N LYS A 438 -29.85 -6.23 -0.91
CA LYS A 438 -29.92 -4.76 -1.02
C LYS A 438 -31.29 -4.17 -0.64
N LYS A 439 -32.35 -4.98 -0.62
CA LYS A 439 -33.70 -4.55 -0.23
C LYS A 439 -33.98 -4.71 1.27
N LYS A 440 -33.14 -5.38 2.01
CA LYS A 440 -33.15 -5.50 3.47
C LYS A 440 -32.17 -4.49 4.10
#